data_b7af9a72a210d215a581fa91312a3d5f
#
_entry.id   b7af9a72a210d215a581fa91312a3d5f
#
_cell.length_a   1.000
_cell.length_b   1.000
_cell.length_c   1.000
_cell.angle_alpha   90.00
_cell.angle_beta   90.00
_cell.angle_gamma   90.00
#
_symmetry.space_group_name_H-M   'P 1'
#
loop_
_entity.id
_entity.type
_entity.pdbx_description
1 polymer ?
#
loop_
_entity_poly.entity_id
_entity_poly.type
_entity_poly.pdbx_seq_one_letter_code
_entity_poly.pdbx_strand_id
1 'polypeptide(L)'
;MSGVPRRVEAAGGLILREGLVAVVHRGRYDDWSLPKGKLDAGESFEEAALREVREETGLECELGEELDPVSYVDGKGRPKLVRYWMMSVLGGEFEPNDEVDELRWLVPSEAVMVLSYPHDRELVQGALS
;
A
#
# COMPACT_ATOMS: atom_id res chain seq x y z
N MET A 1 20.67 28.33 0.00
CA MET A 1 19.73 27.51 -0.73
C MET A 1 20.03 26.02 -0.50
N SER A 2 19.01 25.26 -0.22
CA SER A 2 19.18 23.85 0.07
C SER A 2 19.23 23.03 -1.21
N GLY A 3 20.21 22.13 -1.34
CA GLY A 3 20.27 21.15 -2.41
C GLY A 3 19.56 19.83 -2.05
N VAL A 4 18.89 19.77 -0.88
CA VAL A 4 18.25 18.54 -0.43
C VAL A 4 16.89 18.36 -1.13
N PRO A 5 16.67 17.22 -1.82
CA PRO A 5 15.38 16.95 -2.44
C PRO A 5 14.28 16.87 -1.38
N ARG A 6 13.09 17.31 -1.76
CA ARG A 6 11.92 17.15 -0.89
C ARG A 6 11.59 15.67 -0.72
N ARG A 7 11.26 15.29 0.51
CA ARG A 7 10.79 13.94 0.80
C ARG A 7 9.44 13.69 0.13
N VAL A 8 9.34 12.58 -0.58
CA VAL A 8 8.07 12.11 -1.14
C VAL A 8 7.34 11.34 -0.04
N GLU A 9 6.09 11.70 0.21
CA GLU A 9 5.27 11.08 1.25
C GLU A 9 4.14 10.30 0.63
N ALA A 10 3.95 9.06 1.09
CA ALA A 10 2.92 8.17 0.61
C ALA A 10 2.32 7.39 1.78
N ALA A 11 1.14 6.84 1.56
CA ALA A 11 0.44 6.05 2.57
C ALA A 11 -0.34 4.93 1.92
N GLY A 12 -0.51 3.84 2.64
CA GLY A 12 -1.24 2.70 2.13
C GLY A 12 -1.72 1.76 3.22
N GLY A 13 -2.17 0.58 2.81
CA GLY A 13 -2.75 -0.36 3.73
C GLY A 13 -2.40 -1.81 3.47
N LEU A 14 -2.32 -2.56 4.56
CA LEU A 14 -2.31 -4.00 4.55
C LEU A 14 -3.72 -4.44 4.92
N ILE A 15 -4.50 -4.80 3.91
CA ILE A 15 -5.93 -5.13 4.08
C ILE A 15 -6.04 -6.61 4.39
N LEU A 16 -6.62 -6.91 5.55
CA LEU A 16 -6.82 -8.28 6.00
C LEU A 16 -8.31 -8.58 6.09
N ARG A 17 -8.75 -9.66 5.44
CA ARG A 17 -10.12 -10.13 5.49
C ARG A 17 -10.10 -11.66 5.55
N GLU A 18 -10.68 -12.22 6.61
CA GLU A 18 -10.77 -13.67 6.80
C GLU A 18 -9.42 -14.37 6.69
N GLY A 19 -8.38 -13.73 7.20
CA GLY A 19 -7.01 -14.27 7.16
C GLY A 19 -6.30 -14.09 5.83
N LEU A 20 -6.91 -13.40 4.86
CA LEU A 20 -6.34 -13.18 3.53
C LEU A 20 -5.89 -11.73 3.36
N VAL A 21 -4.79 -11.54 2.68
CA VAL A 21 -4.19 -10.23 2.39
C VAL A 21 -4.54 -9.82 0.96
N ALA A 22 -4.95 -8.57 0.77
CA ALA A 22 -5.19 -8.03 -0.56
C ALA A 22 -3.87 -7.57 -1.17
N VAL A 23 -3.52 -8.12 -2.32
CA VAL A 23 -2.38 -7.67 -3.13
C VAL A 23 -2.89 -7.20 -4.48
N VAL A 24 -2.30 -6.15 -5.02
CA VAL A 24 -2.75 -5.53 -6.27
C VAL A 24 -1.68 -5.62 -7.35
N HIS A 25 -2.12 -5.88 -8.58
CA HIS A 25 -1.26 -5.89 -9.76
C HIS A 25 -1.41 -4.58 -10.51
N ARG A 26 -0.28 -3.96 -10.82
CA ARG A 26 -0.25 -2.73 -11.62
C ARG A 26 0.25 -3.08 -13.01
N GLY A 27 -0.66 -3.15 -13.98
CA GLY A 27 -0.33 -3.58 -15.34
C GLY A 27 0.75 -2.73 -15.99
N ARG A 28 0.78 -1.42 -15.70
CA ARG A 28 1.78 -0.50 -16.24
C ARG A 28 3.20 -0.88 -15.85
N TYR A 29 3.40 -1.40 -14.62
CA TYR A 29 4.71 -1.77 -14.09
C TYR A 29 4.92 -3.27 -14.04
N ASP A 30 3.88 -4.04 -14.33
CA ASP A 30 3.85 -5.50 -14.20
C ASP A 30 4.40 -5.94 -12.84
N ASP A 31 3.88 -5.35 -11.78
CA ASP A 31 4.29 -5.67 -10.41
C ASP A 31 3.10 -5.94 -9.50
N TRP A 32 3.38 -6.61 -8.39
CA TRP A 32 2.43 -6.88 -7.31
C TRP A 32 2.87 -6.11 -6.08
N SER A 33 1.95 -5.38 -5.47
CA SER A 33 2.26 -4.56 -4.31
C SER A 33 1.08 -4.50 -3.34
N LEU A 34 1.35 -3.98 -2.14
CA LEU A 34 0.29 -3.52 -1.25
C LEU A 34 -0.23 -2.18 -1.81
N PRO A 35 -1.55 -1.92 -1.69
CA PRO A 35 -2.11 -0.68 -2.22
C PRO A 35 -1.59 0.53 -1.45
N LYS A 36 -1.14 1.54 -2.18
CA LYS A 36 -0.59 2.78 -1.63
C LYS A 36 -0.53 3.88 -2.67
N GLY A 37 -0.33 5.11 -2.23
CA GLY A 37 -0.07 6.22 -3.13
C GLY A 37 0.34 7.48 -2.39
N LYS A 38 0.66 8.51 -3.14
CA LYS A 38 1.17 9.78 -2.62
C LYS A 38 0.07 10.58 -1.94
N LEU A 39 0.46 11.35 -0.90
CA LEU A 39 -0.44 12.30 -0.26
C LEU A 39 -0.80 13.42 -1.22
N ASP A 40 -2.06 13.83 -1.18
CA ASP A 40 -2.50 15.07 -1.81
C ASP A 40 -2.18 16.24 -0.87
N ALA A 41 -2.13 17.44 -1.42
CA ALA A 41 -1.85 18.65 -0.65
C ALA A 41 -2.85 18.82 0.50
N GLY A 42 -2.33 19.00 1.72
CA GLY A 42 -3.15 19.18 2.90
C GLY A 42 -3.73 17.93 3.50
N GLU A 43 -3.44 16.77 2.93
CA GLU A 43 -3.95 15.49 3.38
C GLU A 43 -3.06 14.90 4.47
N SER A 44 -3.67 14.28 5.48
CA SER A 44 -2.90 13.51 6.47
C SER A 44 -2.50 12.16 5.86
N PHE A 45 -1.52 11.48 6.48
CA PHE A 45 -1.17 10.12 6.06
C PHE A 45 -2.35 9.17 6.19
N GLU A 46 -3.13 9.28 7.26
CA GLU A 46 -4.30 8.43 7.49
C GLU A 46 -5.36 8.63 6.42
N GLU A 47 -5.65 9.88 6.08
CA GLU A 47 -6.60 10.21 5.01
C GLU A 47 -6.13 9.67 3.67
N ALA A 48 -4.84 9.84 3.37
CA ALA A 48 -4.25 9.35 2.13
C ALA A 48 -4.30 7.82 2.05
N ALA A 49 -4.01 7.13 3.16
CA ALA A 49 -4.06 5.67 3.20
C ALA A 49 -5.45 5.15 2.83
N LEU A 50 -6.49 5.70 3.43
CA LEU A 50 -7.88 5.29 3.15
C LEU A 50 -8.28 5.64 1.72
N ARG A 51 -7.92 6.82 1.25
CA ARG A 51 -8.24 7.28 -0.11
C ARG A 51 -7.55 6.42 -1.18
N GLU A 52 -6.25 6.20 -1.03
CA GLU A 52 -5.50 5.41 -2.00
C GLU A 52 -5.96 3.95 -2.06
N VAL A 53 -6.28 3.36 -0.91
CA VAL A 53 -6.86 2.02 -0.88
C VAL A 53 -8.18 1.99 -1.63
N ARG A 54 -9.05 2.97 -1.40
CA ARG A 54 -10.32 3.05 -2.11
C ARG A 54 -10.14 3.24 -3.62
N GLU A 55 -9.22 4.12 -4.02
CA GLU A 55 -8.97 4.35 -5.45
C GLU A 55 -8.43 3.12 -6.15
N GLU A 56 -7.51 2.41 -5.52
CA GLU A 56 -6.85 1.24 -6.13
C GLU A 56 -7.68 -0.03 -6.05
N THR A 57 -8.46 -0.20 -4.97
CA THR A 57 -9.15 -1.46 -4.71
C THR A 57 -10.69 -1.37 -4.74
N GLY A 58 -11.25 -0.19 -4.66
CA GLY A 58 -12.70 -0.03 -4.52
C GLY A 58 -13.22 -0.35 -3.13
N LEU A 59 -12.34 -0.68 -2.19
CA LEU A 59 -12.75 -1.09 -0.84
C LEU A 59 -12.79 0.10 0.11
N GLU A 60 -13.89 0.17 0.87
CA GLU A 60 -14.01 1.08 2.00
C GLU A 60 -13.48 0.36 3.23
N CYS A 61 -12.46 0.94 3.85
CA CYS A 61 -11.74 0.29 4.94
C CYS A 61 -11.72 1.14 6.21
N GLU A 62 -11.46 0.47 7.31
CA GLU A 62 -11.23 1.08 8.61
C GLU A 62 -9.77 0.90 8.98
N LEU A 63 -9.16 1.97 9.51
CA LEU A 63 -7.78 1.94 9.97
C LEU A 63 -7.64 1.13 11.26
N GLY A 64 -6.68 0.22 11.27
CA GLY A 64 -6.25 -0.48 12.46
C GLY A 64 -4.91 0.05 12.94
N GLU A 65 -4.05 -0.86 13.41
CA GLU A 65 -2.73 -0.52 13.91
C GLU A 65 -1.82 0.00 12.80
N GLU A 66 -1.05 1.03 13.12
CA GLU A 66 -0.03 1.51 12.19
C GLU A 66 1.16 0.54 12.20
N LEU A 67 1.66 0.21 11.02
CA LEU A 67 2.81 -0.67 10.84
C LEU A 67 4.10 0.13 10.80
N ASP A 68 5.24 -0.57 10.78
CA ASP A 68 6.53 0.10 10.66
C ASP A 68 6.61 0.86 9.34
N PRO A 69 7.07 2.12 9.37
CA PRO A 69 7.19 2.89 8.12
C PRO A 69 8.32 2.36 7.25
N VAL A 70 8.20 2.60 5.96
CA VAL A 70 9.20 2.22 4.97
C VAL A 70 9.87 3.49 4.43
N SER A 71 11.20 3.56 4.54
CA SER A 71 11.98 4.68 4.01
C SER A 71 13.00 4.17 3.01
N TYR A 72 13.08 4.83 1.87
CA TYR A 72 14.08 4.52 0.85
C TYR A 72 14.29 5.72 -0.06
N VAL A 73 15.29 5.62 -0.94
CA VAL A 73 15.53 6.62 -1.97
C VAL A 73 14.96 6.07 -3.28
N ASP A 74 14.11 6.83 -3.93
CA ASP A 74 13.48 6.39 -5.18
C ASP A 74 14.45 6.48 -6.37
N GLY A 75 13.99 6.02 -7.55
CA GLY A 75 14.79 6.01 -8.76
C GLY A 75 15.24 7.38 -9.27
N LYS A 76 14.64 8.47 -8.73
CA LYS A 76 15.00 9.84 -9.05
C LYS A 76 15.89 10.48 -7.98
N GLY A 77 16.38 9.69 -7.03
CA GLY A 77 17.25 10.17 -5.95
C GLY A 77 16.51 10.92 -4.86
N ARG A 78 15.19 10.80 -4.77
CA ARG A 78 14.39 11.49 -3.75
C ARG A 78 14.16 10.59 -2.54
N PRO A 79 14.34 11.10 -1.32
CA PRO A 79 13.95 10.34 -0.14
C PRO A 79 12.44 10.14 -0.14
N LYS A 80 12.00 8.92 0.17
CA LYS A 80 10.59 8.56 0.19
C LYS A 80 10.24 7.89 1.52
N LEU A 81 9.13 8.34 2.10
CA LEU A 81 8.55 7.74 3.30
C LEU A 81 7.16 7.22 2.96
N VAL A 82 6.91 5.95 3.25
CA VAL A 82 5.59 5.35 3.10
C VAL A 82 5.13 4.83 4.45
N ARG A 83 3.96 5.26 4.88
CA ARG A 83 3.34 4.79 6.13
C ARG A 83 2.17 3.89 5.81
N TYR A 84 2.09 2.77 6.50
CA TYR A 84 1.07 1.74 6.27
C TYR A 84 0.30 1.45 7.55
N TRP A 85 -0.96 1.10 7.37
CA TRP A 85 -1.84 0.64 8.46
C TRP A 85 -2.42 -0.71 8.13
N MET A 86 -2.64 -1.53 9.17
CA MET A 86 -3.57 -2.65 9.04
C MET A 86 -4.95 -2.08 8.76
N MET A 87 -5.68 -2.72 7.87
CA MET A 87 -7.03 -2.28 7.53
C MET A 87 -8.01 -3.44 7.49
N SER A 88 -9.24 -3.18 7.92
CA SER A 88 -10.36 -4.11 7.75
C SER A 88 -11.37 -3.53 6.78
N VAL A 89 -12.06 -4.41 6.05
CA VAL A 89 -13.02 -4.01 5.02
C VAL A 89 -14.37 -3.72 5.64
N LEU A 90 -14.91 -2.53 5.39
CA LEU A 90 -16.27 -2.16 5.78
C LEU A 90 -17.27 -2.39 4.64
N GLY A 91 -16.82 -2.32 3.39
CA GLY A 91 -17.68 -2.50 2.23
C GLY A 91 -16.93 -2.26 0.93
N GLY A 92 -17.67 -2.22 -0.16
CA GLY A 92 -17.10 -2.01 -1.48
C GLY A 92 -16.68 -3.30 -2.16
N GLU A 93 -16.34 -3.18 -3.44
CA GLU A 93 -15.89 -4.30 -4.27
C GLU A 93 -14.78 -3.81 -5.20
N PHE A 94 -13.85 -4.71 -5.51
CA PHE A 94 -12.80 -4.39 -6.46
C PHE A 94 -13.37 -4.27 -7.87
N GLU A 95 -12.97 -3.20 -8.56
CA GLU A 95 -13.17 -3.04 -10.00
C GLU A 95 -11.84 -2.65 -10.63
N PRO A 96 -11.43 -3.30 -11.74
CA PRO A 96 -10.24 -2.88 -12.45
C PRO A 96 -10.30 -1.41 -12.83
N ASN A 97 -9.16 -0.74 -12.72
CA ASN A 97 -9.05 0.69 -12.98
C ASN A 97 -7.72 0.99 -13.68
N ASP A 98 -7.45 2.27 -13.94
CA ASP A 98 -6.26 2.68 -14.69
C ASP A 98 -4.94 2.33 -13.99
N GLU A 99 -4.96 2.20 -12.67
CA GLU A 99 -3.76 1.90 -11.90
C GLU A 99 -3.61 0.41 -11.59
N VAL A 100 -4.73 -0.26 -11.29
CA VAL A 100 -4.76 -1.65 -10.82
C VAL A 100 -5.70 -2.47 -11.70
N ASP A 101 -5.16 -3.47 -12.37
CA ASP A 101 -5.94 -4.35 -13.24
C ASP A 101 -6.40 -5.64 -12.56
N GLU A 102 -5.77 -6.03 -11.45
CA GLU A 102 -6.12 -7.27 -10.75
C GLU A 102 -5.89 -7.12 -9.25
N LEU A 103 -6.75 -7.72 -8.46
CA LEU A 103 -6.59 -7.85 -7.02
C LEU A 103 -6.72 -9.32 -6.65
N ARG A 104 -5.83 -9.80 -5.79
CA ARG A 104 -5.90 -11.15 -5.26
C ARG A 104 -5.95 -11.12 -3.72
N TRP A 105 -6.75 -12.00 -3.17
CA TRP A 105 -6.80 -12.27 -1.74
C TRP A 105 -5.97 -13.52 -1.49
N LEU A 106 -4.86 -13.38 -0.78
CA LEU A 106 -3.89 -14.47 -0.59
C LEU A 106 -3.61 -14.69 0.90
N VAL A 107 -3.37 -15.96 1.28
CA VAL A 107 -2.82 -16.23 2.60
C VAL A 107 -1.46 -15.55 2.71
N PRO A 108 -1.02 -15.15 3.93
CA PRO A 108 0.22 -14.39 4.08
C PRO A 108 1.44 -15.01 3.43
N SER A 109 1.61 -16.32 3.52
CA SER A 109 2.74 -17.01 2.90
C SER A 109 2.76 -16.89 1.37
N GLU A 110 1.60 -16.93 0.74
CA GLU A 110 1.49 -16.74 -0.71
C GLU A 110 1.68 -15.28 -1.09
N ALA A 111 1.14 -14.35 -0.28
CA ALA A 111 1.33 -12.93 -0.52
C ALA A 111 2.82 -12.57 -0.54
N VAL A 112 3.60 -13.10 0.40
CA VAL A 112 5.05 -12.88 0.45
C VAL A 112 5.73 -13.39 -0.82
N MET A 113 5.26 -14.51 -1.38
CA MET A 113 5.84 -15.05 -2.62
C MET A 113 5.49 -14.23 -3.85
N VAL A 114 4.33 -13.60 -3.86
CA VAL A 114 3.83 -12.86 -5.03
C VAL A 114 4.31 -11.41 -5.04
N LEU A 115 4.39 -10.77 -3.87
CA LEU A 115 4.77 -9.36 -3.77
C LEU A 115 6.14 -9.11 -4.38
N SER A 116 6.23 -8.08 -5.22
CA SER A 116 7.42 -7.75 -6.00
C SER A 116 8.52 -7.08 -5.17
N TYR A 117 8.14 -6.40 -4.09
CA TYR A 117 9.08 -5.55 -3.34
C TYR A 117 9.44 -6.13 -1.98
N PRO A 118 10.74 -6.15 -1.63
CA PRO A 118 11.18 -6.66 -0.32
C PRO A 118 10.49 -5.98 0.86
N HIS A 119 10.29 -4.66 0.80
CA HIS A 119 9.65 -3.94 1.91
C HIS A 119 8.19 -4.36 2.13
N ASP A 120 7.46 -4.65 1.05
CA ASP A 120 6.08 -5.15 1.16
C ASP A 120 6.07 -6.54 1.80
N ARG A 121 6.98 -7.41 1.39
CA ARG A 121 7.12 -8.76 1.98
C ARG A 121 7.43 -8.68 3.46
N GLU A 122 8.35 -7.80 3.84
CA GLU A 122 8.73 -7.61 5.25
C GLU A 122 7.56 -7.11 6.09
N LEU A 123 6.74 -6.20 5.54
CA LEU A 123 5.54 -5.74 6.24
C LEU A 123 4.58 -6.87 6.52
N VAL A 124 4.30 -7.71 5.52
CA VAL A 124 3.40 -8.85 5.68
C VAL A 124 3.96 -9.84 6.70
N GLN A 125 5.25 -10.17 6.61
CA GLN A 125 5.91 -11.09 7.54
C GLN A 125 5.89 -10.55 8.97
N GLY A 126 6.19 -9.27 9.14
CA GLY A 126 6.24 -8.65 10.47
C GLY A 126 4.87 -8.49 11.11
N ALA A 127 3.85 -8.19 10.32
CA ALA A 127 2.50 -7.95 10.85
C ALA A 127 1.71 -9.23 11.10
N LEU A 128 1.98 -10.31 10.34
CA LEU A 128 1.14 -11.50 10.30
C LEU A 128 1.87 -12.80 10.64
N SER A 129 3.07 -12.69 11.16
CA SER A 129 3.85 -13.87 11.60
C SER A 129 3.51 -14.27 13.03
#